data_4f8cc34d9e984fd658bb25f324486f5b
#
_entry.id   4f8cc34d9e984fd658bb25f324486f5b
#
_cell.length_a   1.000
_cell.length_b   1.000
_cell.length_c   1.000
_cell.angle_alpha   90.00
_cell.angle_beta   90.00
_cell.angle_gamma   90.00
#
_symmetry.space_group_name_H-M   'P 1'
#
loop_
_entity.id
_entity.type
_entity.pdbx_description
1 polymer ?
#
loop_
_entity_poly.entity_id
_entity_poly.type
_entity_poly.pdbx_seq_one_letter_code
_entity_poly.pdbx_strand_id
1 'polypeptide(L)'
;MDTEGLVVEAKVHSAKVPDQDGIERLLEPARSRLGHLIHLWVDAGYRGRGKEWVEQALGLEVEVVNRSPKPTPEKVLRVWAREWFKQVREMDLSKLPARPGFENLPRRWIAERTFAWISHNRRMAKDYEGLCSTGEAFIHASMTRLMVKRLALA
;
A
#
# COMPACT_ATOMS: atom_id res chain seq x y z
N MET A 1 3.10 8.90 3.20
CA MET A 1 3.49 8.58 4.59
C MET A 1 4.98 8.28 4.64
N ASP A 2 5.60 8.54 5.78
CA ASP A 2 7.00 8.23 6.03
C ASP A 2 7.21 6.78 6.52
N THR A 3 8.44 6.42 6.86
CA THR A 3 8.81 5.08 7.37
C THR A 3 8.25 4.76 8.75
N GLU A 4 7.84 5.78 9.51
CA GLU A 4 7.15 5.64 10.81
C GLU A 4 5.63 5.50 10.67
N GLY A 5 5.10 5.62 9.45
CA GLY A 5 3.68 5.59 9.14
C GLY A 5 2.95 6.90 9.40
N LEU A 6 3.66 8.01 9.58
CA LEU A 6 3.04 9.33 9.68
C LEU A 6 2.70 9.85 8.28
N VAL A 7 1.51 10.40 8.11
CA VAL A 7 1.07 10.97 6.83
C VAL A 7 1.80 12.29 6.59
N VAL A 8 2.61 12.32 5.55
CA VAL A 8 3.34 13.51 5.11
C VAL A 8 2.45 14.37 4.21
N GLU A 9 1.74 13.70 3.28
CA GLU A 9 0.81 14.35 2.36
C GLU A 9 -0.39 13.45 2.13
N ALA A 10 -1.57 14.04 1.96
CA ALA A 10 -2.80 13.33 1.64
C ALA A 10 -3.60 14.09 0.58
N LYS A 11 -4.16 13.35 -0.37
CA LYS A 11 -5.06 13.87 -1.39
C LYS A 11 -6.29 12.98 -1.48
N VAL A 12 -7.46 13.58 -1.42
CA VAL A 12 -8.73 12.91 -1.60
C VAL A 12 -9.28 13.27 -2.98
N HIS A 13 -9.65 12.26 -3.74
CA HIS A 13 -10.24 12.43 -5.07
C HIS A 13 -11.31 11.38 -5.33
N SER A 14 -12.11 11.57 -6.38
CA SER A 14 -13.12 10.60 -6.79
C SER A 14 -12.49 9.23 -7.07
N ALA A 15 -13.17 8.16 -6.67
CA ALA A 15 -12.78 6.79 -6.96
C ALA A 15 -12.74 6.44 -8.48
N LYS A 16 -13.23 7.34 -9.34
CA LYS A 16 -13.11 7.23 -10.80
C LYS A 16 -11.71 7.58 -11.32
N VAL A 17 -10.87 8.25 -10.51
CA VAL A 17 -9.50 8.60 -10.89
C VAL A 17 -8.62 7.36 -10.73
N PRO A 18 -7.92 6.91 -11.77
CA PRO A 18 -6.99 5.79 -11.67
C PRO A 18 -5.83 6.11 -10.70
N ASP A 19 -5.32 5.10 -10.01
CA ASP A 19 -4.19 5.25 -9.08
C ASP A 19 -2.99 5.96 -9.73
N GLN A 20 -2.69 5.63 -10.99
CA GLN A 20 -1.58 6.24 -11.73
C GLN A 20 -1.71 7.74 -11.95
N ASP A 21 -2.93 8.27 -12.06
CA ASP A 21 -3.20 9.71 -12.17
C ASP A 21 -3.26 10.35 -10.76
N GLY A 22 -3.61 9.55 -9.76
CA GLY A 22 -3.66 9.98 -8.36
C GLY A 22 -2.29 10.37 -7.80
N ILE A 23 -1.23 9.66 -8.20
CA ILE A 23 0.12 9.93 -7.70
C ILE A 23 0.65 11.29 -8.14
N GLU A 24 0.41 11.69 -9.38
CA GLU A 24 0.76 13.00 -9.91
C GLU A 24 0.02 14.10 -9.16
N ARG A 25 -1.30 13.95 -8.99
CA ARG A 25 -2.15 14.90 -8.24
C ARG A 25 -1.74 15.07 -6.80
N LEU A 26 -1.16 14.03 -6.18
CA LEU A 26 -0.65 14.06 -4.82
C LEU A 26 0.70 14.76 -4.74
N LEU A 27 1.65 14.38 -5.59
CA LEU A 27 3.06 14.75 -5.44
C LEU A 27 3.40 16.08 -6.11
N GLU A 28 2.78 16.44 -7.24
CA GLU A 28 3.09 17.69 -7.94
C GLU A 28 2.84 18.93 -7.08
N PRO A 29 1.69 19.12 -6.40
CA PRO A 29 1.48 20.27 -5.52
C PRO A 29 2.38 20.28 -4.28
N ALA A 30 2.86 19.11 -3.87
CA ALA A 30 3.70 18.94 -2.69
C ALA A 30 5.20 18.98 -2.99
N ARG A 31 5.61 19.07 -4.26
CA ARG A 31 6.98 18.94 -4.74
C ARG A 31 7.99 19.80 -3.96
N SER A 32 7.67 21.06 -3.72
CA SER A 32 8.57 21.96 -2.98
C SER A 32 8.80 21.57 -1.53
N ARG A 33 7.80 20.90 -0.89
CA ARG A 33 7.87 20.44 0.49
C ARG A 33 8.55 19.07 0.61
N LEU A 34 8.56 18.29 -0.44
CA LEU A 34 9.05 16.92 -0.48
C LEU A 34 10.47 16.78 -1.04
N GLY A 35 11.21 17.89 -1.22
CA GLY A 35 12.55 17.90 -1.79
C GLY A 35 13.63 17.12 -1.02
N HIS A 36 13.31 16.68 0.21
CA HIS A 36 14.19 15.82 1.02
C HIS A 36 13.95 14.32 0.80
N LEU A 37 12.93 13.95 0.03
CA LEU A 37 12.66 12.54 -0.28
C LEU A 37 13.69 12.05 -1.31
N ILE A 38 14.15 10.81 -1.11
CA ILE A 38 15.10 10.15 -2.01
C ILE A 38 14.51 8.85 -2.58
N HIS A 39 13.58 8.23 -1.87
CA HIS A 39 13.03 6.93 -2.23
C HIS A 39 11.52 6.87 -1.96
N LEU A 40 10.78 6.23 -2.86
CA LEU A 40 9.34 6.06 -2.75
C LEU A 40 8.93 4.59 -2.95
N TRP A 41 8.24 4.01 -1.97
CA TRP A 41 7.60 2.70 -2.10
C TRP A 41 6.15 2.88 -2.52
N VAL A 42 5.76 2.20 -3.58
CA VAL A 42 4.40 2.25 -4.14
C VAL A 42 3.79 0.86 -4.28
N ASP A 43 2.46 0.76 -4.23
CA ASP A 43 1.76 -0.50 -4.52
C ASP A 43 1.80 -0.80 -6.04
N ALA A 44 1.49 -2.03 -6.40
CA ALA A 44 1.47 -2.52 -7.78
C ALA A 44 0.53 -1.74 -8.72
N GLY A 45 -0.48 -1.04 -8.19
CA GLY A 45 -1.36 -0.14 -8.95
C GLY A 45 -0.64 1.03 -9.61
N TYR A 46 0.51 1.42 -9.09
CA TYR A 46 1.33 2.53 -9.61
C TYR A 46 2.42 2.09 -10.59
N ARG A 47 2.46 0.81 -10.96
CA ARG A 47 3.41 0.29 -11.94
C ARG A 47 3.17 0.92 -13.33
N GLY A 48 4.23 1.25 -14.07
CA GLY A 48 4.18 1.87 -15.39
C GLY A 48 4.15 3.39 -15.29
N ARG A 49 3.19 4.06 -15.95
CA ARG A 49 3.17 5.52 -16.12
C ARG A 49 3.34 6.32 -14.81
N GLY A 50 2.70 5.90 -13.73
CA GLY A 50 2.82 6.59 -12.44
C GLY A 50 4.24 6.54 -11.90
N LYS A 51 4.89 5.36 -11.94
CA LYS A 51 6.29 5.19 -11.56
C LYS A 51 7.21 6.05 -12.44
N GLU A 52 7.07 5.93 -13.76
CA GLU A 52 7.89 6.67 -14.74
C GLU A 52 7.78 8.17 -14.55
N TRP A 53 6.59 8.68 -14.29
CA TRP A 53 6.37 10.10 -14.01
C TRP A 53 7.12 10.54 -12.75
N VAL A 54 7.06 9.79 -11.66
CA VAL A 54 7.76 10.13 -10.41
C VAL A 54 9.28 10.16 -10.62
N GLU A 55 9.83 9.16 -11.29
CA GLU A 55 11.26 9.08 -11.56
C GLU A 55 11.73 10.24 -12.45
N GLN A 56 10.97 10.61 -13.49
CA GLN A 56 11.32 11.67 -14.42
C GLN A 56 11.09 13.07 -13.86
N ALA A 57 9.92 13.31 -13.24
CA ALA A 57 9.53 14.64 -12.78
C ALA A 57 10.16 15.02 -11.44
N LEU A 58 10.33 14.06 -10.52
CA LEU A 58 10.80 14.32 -9.16
C LEU A 58 12.22 13.80 -8.90
N GLY A 59 12.77 12.95 -9.77
CA GLY A 59 14.10 12.35 -9.59
C GLY A 59 14.17 11.38 -8.40
N LEU A 60 13.05 10.80 -7.98
CA LEU A 60 12.98 9.86 -6.87
C LEU A 60 13.19 8.44 -7.36
N GLU A 61 13.87 7.62 -6.58
CA GLU A 61 13.92 6.19 -6.80
C GLU A 61 12.57 5.55 -6.39
N VAL A 62 11.93 4.82 -7.31
CA VAL A 62 10.62 4.21 -7.05
C VAL A 62 10.68 2.69 -7.03
N GLU A 63 10.38 2.11 -5.87
CA GLU A 63 10.26 0.68 -5.67
C GLU A 63 8.79 0.25 -5.62
N VAL A 64 8.39 -0.68 -6.50
CA VAL A 64 7.05 -1.24 -6.51
C VAL A 64 6.97 -2.45 -5.59
N VAL A 65 6.23 -2.33 -4.50
CA VAL A 65 6.00 -3.43 -3.57
C VAL A 65 5.03 -4.43 -4.19
N ASN A 66 5.53 -5.58 -4.56
CA ASN A 66 4.72 -6.65 -5.13
C ASN A 66 3.94 -7.39 -4.04
N ARG A 67 2.69 -7.73 -4.33
CA ARG A 67 1.95 -8.69 -3.51
C ARG A 67 2.53 -10.07 -3.72
N SER A 68 2.55 -10.88 -2.67
CA SER A 68 2.78 -12.32 -2.83
C SER A 68 1.83 -12.89 -3.88
N PRO A 69 2.28 -13.81 -4.74
CA PRO A 69 1.43 -14.38 -5.78
C PRO A 69 0.15 -14.94 -5.14
N LYS A 70 -1.00 -14.60 -5.72
CA LYS A 70 -2.28 -15.13 -5.25
C LYS A 70 -2.24 -16.66 -5.34
N PRO A 71 -2.76 -17.38 -4.36
CA PRO A 71 -2.88 -18.83 -4.45
C PRO A 71 -3.64 -19.18 -5.73
N THR A 72 -3.17 -20.21 -6.42
CA THR A 72 -3.77 -20.68 -7.66
C THR A 72 -5.26 -20.98 -7.45
N PRO A 73 -6.17 -20.48 -8.30
CA PRO A 73 -7.59 -20.72 -8.15
C PRO A 73 -7.91 -22.21 -7.98
N GLU A 74 -8.84 -22.54 -7.11
CA GLU A 74 -9.19 -23.93 -6.79
C GLU A 74 -9.52 -24.80 -8.02
N LYS A 75 -10.12 -24.21 -9.08
CA LYS A 75 -10.37 -24.88 -10.36
C LYS A 75 -9.10 -25.36 -11.05
N VAL A 76 -8.03 -24.56 -11.04
CA VAL A 76 -6.74 -24.90 -11.64
C VAL A 76 -6.06 -25.97 -10.77
N LEU A 77 -6.15 -25.85 -9.44
CA LEU A 77 -5.65 -26.87 -8.52
C LEU A 77 -6.33 -28.24 -8.74
N ARG A 78 -7.63 -28.26 -9.02
CA ARG A 78 -8.38 -29.53 -9.27
C ARG A 78 -7.96 -30.21 -10.59
N VAL A 79 -7.70 -29.44 -11.64
CA VAL A 79 -7.19 -29.97 -12.92
C VAL A 79 -5.77 -30.52 -12.71
N TRP A 80 -4.91 -29.72 -12.08
CA TRP A 80 -3.54 -30.13 -11.74
C TRP A 80 -3.50 -31.31 -10.79
N ALA A 81 -4.38 -31.36 -9.79
CA ALA A 81 -4.45 -32.48 -8.86
C ALA A 81 -4.81 -33.79 -9.57
N ARG A 82 -5.72 -33.79 -10.54
CA ARG A 82 -6.07 -35.00 -11.31
C ARG A 82 -4.90 -35.56 -12.12
N GLU A 83 -4.15 -34.67 -12.78
CA GLU A 83 -2.93 -35.05 -13.49
C GLU A 83 -1.82 -35.48 -12.51
N TRP A 84 -1.69 -34.74 -11.42
CA TRP A 84 -0.70 -34.93 -10.38
C TRP A 84 -0.92 -36.23 -9.58
N PHE A 85 -2.17 -36.58 -9.22
CA PHE A 85 -2.49 -37.84 -8.54
C PHE A 85 -2.13 -39.07 -9.36
N LYS A 86 -2.02 -38.96 -10.67
CA LYS A 86 -1.48 -40.05 -11.52
C LYS A 86 0.03 -40.21 -11.36
N GLN A 87 0.75 -39.12 -11.08
CA GLN A 87 2.20 -39.11 -10.92
C GLN A 87 2.67 -39.29 -9.46
N VAL A 88 1.83 -38.94 -8.49
CA VAL A 88 2.18 -38.90 -7.04
C VAL A 88 2.21 -40.28 -6.37
N ARG A 89 1.73 -41.34 -7.03
CA ARG A 89 1.83 -42.70 -6.47
C ARG A 89 3.26 -43.15 -6.19
N GLU A 90 4.24 -42.45 -6.76
CA GLU A 90 5.67 -42.75 -6.66
C GLU A 90 6.53 -41.63 -6.05
N MET A 91 5.92 -40.55 -5.60
CA MET A 91 6.64 -39.39 -5.06
C MET A 91 6.77 -39.44 -3.53
N ASP A 92 8.00 -39.26 -3.07
CA ASP A 92 8.30 -39.06 -1.65
C ASP A 92 7.80 -37.70 -1.16
N LEU A 93 6.68 -37.72 -0.43
CA LEU A 93 6.01 -36.51 0.09
C LEU A 93 6.89 -35.71 1.07
N SER A 94 7.93 -36.31 1.62
CA SER A 94 8.87 -35.63 2.53
C SER A 94 9.76 -34.60 1.82
N LYS A 95 9.86 -34.69 0.48
CA LYS A 95 10.68 -33.80 -0.36
C LYS A 95 9.90 -32.63 -0.96
N LEU A 96 8.60 -32.49 -0.62
CA LEU A 96 7.83 -31.33 -1.07
C LEU A 96 8.33 -30.08 -0.37
N PRO A 97 8.58 -28.98 -1.13
CA PRO A 97 8.91 -27.71 -0.50
C PRO A 97 7.79 -27.30 0.43
N ALA A 98 8.14 -26.89 1.64
CA ALA A 98 7.18 -26.34 2.59
C ALA A 98 6.39 -25.22 1.88
N ARG A 99 5.06 -25.19 2.09
CA ARG A 99 4.26 -24.06 1.59
C ARG A 99 4.89 -22.79 2.13
N PRO A 100 5.14 -21.78 1.27
CA PRO A 100 5.59 -20.51 1.79
C PRO A 100 4.58 -20.04 2.83
N GLY A 101 5.04 -19.86 4.06
CA GLY A 101 4.23 -19.34 5.15
C GLY A 101 3.74 -17.93 4.83
N PHE A 102 2.90 -17.38 5.70
CA PHE A 102 2.52 -15.98 5.63
C PHE A 102 3.79 -15.11 5.73
N GLU A 103 4.16 -14.47 4.63
CA GLU A 103 5.29 -13.55 4.58
C GLU A 103 4.79 -12.14 4.80
N ASN A 104 5.26 -11.53 5.90
CA ASN A 104 4.95 -10.15 6.21
C ASN A 104 5.83 -9.25 5.33
N LEU A 105 5.25 -8.59 4.33
CA LEU A 105 5.96 -7.62 3.50
C LEU A 105 6.28 -6.37 4.33
N PRO A 106 7.55 -6.09 4.68
CA PRO A 106 7.90 -5.10 5.71
C PRO A 106 7.34 -3.70 5.46
N ARG A 107 7.23 -3.30 4.19
CA ARG A 107 6.77 -1.96 3.81
C ARG A 107 5.24 -1.84 3.77
N ARG A 108 4.53 -2.93 3.54
CA ARG A 108 3.08 -2.93 3.41
C ARG A 108 2.36 -2.74 4.74
N TRP A 109 2.84 -3.38 5.80
CA TRP A 109 2.21 -3.25 7.12
C TRP A 109 2.26 -1.82 7.68
N ILE A 110 3.22 -0.98 7.23
CA ILE A 110 3.28 0.44 7.60
C ILE A 110 2.02 1.15 7.10
N ALA A 111 1.63 0.93 5.84
CA ALA A 111 0.42 1.50 5.28
C ALA A 111 -0.84 1.03 6.01
N GLU A 112 -0.95 -0.29 6.26
CA GLU A 112 -2.07 -0.89 6.98
C GLU A 112 -2.19 -0.32 8.41
N ARG A 113 -1.07 -0.15 9.11
CA ARG A 113 -1.01 0.49 10.42
C ARG A 113 -1.47 1.95 10.37
N THR A 114 -1.03 2.71 9.38
CA THR A 114 -1.43 4.11 9.21
C THR A 114 -2.93 4.23 8.98
N PHE A 115 -3.51 3.39 8.13
CA PHE A 115 -4.95 3.34 7.94
C PHE A 115 -5.70 2.96 9.22
N ALA A 116 -5.18 2.02 10.00
CA ALA A 116 -5.75 1.69 11.29
C ALA A 116 -5.75 2.89 12.24
N TRP A 117 -4.66 3.66 12.32
CA TRP A 117 -4.62 4.88 13.16
C TRP A 117 -5.62 5.93 12.71
N ILE A 118 -5.77 6.15 11.41
CA ILE A 118 -6.77 7.08 10.86
C ILE A 118 -8.18 6.63 11.22
N SER A 119 -8.50 5.35 11.00
CA SER A 119 -9.84 4.79 11.24
C SER A 119 -10.24 4.72 12.71
N HIS A 120 -9.29 4.77 13.66
CA HIS A 120 -9.58 4.92 15.08
C HIS A 120 -10.26 6.28 15.42
N ASN A 121 -10.19 7.25 14.52
CA ASN A 121 -10.96 8.47 14.68
C ASN A 121 -12.36 8.24 14.12
N ARG A 122 -13.39 8.36 14.98
CA ARG A 122 -14.79 8.06 14.63
C ARG A 122 -15.24 8.69 13.31
N ARG A 123 -14.79 9.94 13.04
CA ARG A 123 -15.12 10.68 11.82
C ARG A 123 -14.52 10.07 10.56
N MET A 124 -13.38 9.37 10.69
CA MET A 124 -12.64 8.74 9.60
C MET A 124 -12.96 7.26 9.42
N ALA A 125 -13.86 6.69 10.25
CA ALA A 125 -14.27 5.29 10.13
C ALA A 125 -15.11 5.02 8.87
N LYS A 126 -15.76 6.08 8.34
CA LYS A 126 -16.49 6.09 7.06
C LYS A 126 -16.28 7.44 6.38
N ASP A 127 -16.46 7.49 5.07
CA ASP A 127 -16.47 8.73 4.33
C ASP A 127 -17.84 9.43 4.50
N TYR A 128 -17.85 10.49 5.29
CA TYR A 128 -19.02 11.32 5.53
C TYR A 128 -18.91 12.69 4.86
N GLU A 129 -17.75 12.99 4.26
CA GLU A 129 -17.43 14.34 3.83
C GLU A 129 -17.83 14.55 2.35
N GLY A 130 -18.66 15.58 2.12
CA GLY A 130 -19.04 15.96 0.77
C GLY A 130 -17.93 16.69 -0.02
N LEU A 131 -16.94 17.24 0.68
CA LEU A 131 -15.81 17.94 0.08
C LEU A 131 -14.49 17.19 0.32
N CYS A 132 -13.75 16.96 -0.73
CA CYS A 132 -12.45 16.30 -0.66
C CYS A 132 -11.47 17.01 0.30
N SER A 133 -11.46 18.35 0.28
CA SER A 133 -10.60 19.15 1.17
C SER A 133 -10.92 18.96 2.65
N THR A 134 -12.17 18.72 3.00
CA THR A 134 -12.58 18.41 4.38
C THR A 134 -12.04 17.04 4.80
N GLY A 135 -12.12 16.05 3.93
CA GLY A 135 -11.52 14.73 4.17
C GLY A 135 -10.00 14.82 4.37
N GLU A 136 -9.31 15.58 3.53
CA GLU A 136 -7.85 15.85 3.66
C GLU A 136 -7.53 16.49 5.02
N ALA A 137 -8.29 17.51 5.42
CA ALA A 137 -8.10 18.19 6.72
C ALA A 137 -8.28 17.23 7.91
N PHE A 138 -9.26 16.33 7.87
CA PHE A 138 -9.46 15.33 8.92
C PHE A 138 -8.33 14.28 8.97
N ILE A 139 -7.76 13.89 7.83
CA ILE A 139 -6.58 13.03 7.82
C ILE A 139 -5.42 13.70 8.55
N HIS A 140 -5.12 14.96 8.22
CA HIS A 140 -4.05 15.72 8.87
C HIS A 140 -4.33 15.96 10.37
N ALA A 141 -5.56 16.29 10.74
CA ALA A 141 -5.95 16.44 12.15
C ALA A 141 -5.77 15.14 12.94
N SER A 142 -6.11 14.00 12.33
CA SER A 142 -5.92 12.68 12.94
C SER A 142 -4.44 12.37 13.19
N MET A 143 -3.57 12.71 12.24
CA MET A 143 -2.12 12.55 12.39
C MET A 143 -1.54 13.50 13.41
N THR A 144 -1.95 14.77 13.42
CA THR A 144 -1.54 15.76 14.42
C THR A 144 -1.87 15.26 15.82
N ARG A 145 -3.10 14.78 16.04
CA ARG A 145 -3.50 14.19 17.32
C ARG A 145 -2.61 13.02 17.74
N LEU A 146 -2.26 12.15 16.81
CA LEU A 146 -1.36 11.01 17.07
C LEU A 146 0.03 11.48 17.48
N MET A 147 0.61 12.44 16.74
CA MET A 147 1.92 13.00 17.01
C MET A 147 1.97 13.71 18.37
N VAL A 148 1.00 14.55 18.68
CA VAL A 148 0.89 15.23 19.99
C VAL A 148 0.80 14.21 21.13
N LYS A 149 -0.01 13.14 20.96
CA LYS A 149 -0.09 12.08 21.97
C LYS A 149 1.24 11.37 22.17
N ARG A 150 2.01 11.11 21.12
CA ARG A 150 3.35 10.48 21.23
C ARG A 150 4.33 11.39 21.95
N LEU A 151 4.34 12.69 21.62
CA LEU A 151 5.21 13.67 22.28
C LEU A 151 4.87 13.86 23.77
N ALA A 152 3.61 13.75 24.13
CA ALA A 152 3.18 13.86 25.54
C ALA A 152 3.51 12.60 26.38
N LEU A 153 3.86 11.49 25.75
CA LEU A 153 4.20 10.21 26.41
C LEU A 153 5.70 9.90 26.36
N ALA A 154 6.48 10.71 25.65
CA ALA A 154 7.94 10.60 25.54
C ALA A 154 8.63 11.40 26.65
#